data_cdeb5f7774bb74d33cd203bfc1f71725
#
_entry.id   cdeb5f7774bb74d33cd203bfc1f71725
#
_cell.length_a   1.000
_cell.length_b   1.000
_cell.length_c   1.000
_cell.angle_alpha   90.00
_cell.angle_beta   90.00
_cell.angle_gamma   90.00
#
_symmetry.space_group_name_H-M   'P 1'
#
loop_
_entity.id
_entity.type
_entity.pdbx_description
1 polymer ?
#
loop_
_entity_poly.entity_id
_entity_poly.type
_entity_poly.pdbx_seq_one_letter_code
_entity_poly.pdbx_strand_id
1 'polypeptide(L)'
;METGVLQIKEYGRIEITLRQQMDARGITRNRMARMIDVRYEVVDKWYKGTVERIDADILARLCFVLGCGAGDLIRYVARADNEAAPG
;
A
#
# COMPACT_ATOMS: atom_id res chain seq x y z
N MET A 1 -2.71 -30.72 5.40
CA MET A 1 -2.93 -30.27 5.43
C MET A 1 -3.55 -29.78 5.14
N GLU A 2 -3.95 -29.53 5.13
CA GLU A 2 -4.58 -29.06 4.78
C GLU A 2 -4.64 -28.40 4.29
N THR A 3 -4.77 -28.40 3.92
CA THR A 3 -4.65 -28.03 3.25
C THR A 3 -4.87 -27.00 2.87
N GLY A 4 -4.87 -26.71 2.74
CA GLY A 4 -5.09 -25.55 2.22
C GLY A 4 -5.97 -24.64 2.93
N VAL A 5 -6.36 -24.96 3.96
CA VAL A 5 -7.25 -24.10 4.75
C VAL A 5 -6.43 -23.04 5.43
N LEU A 6 -6.73 -21.80 5.12
CA LEU A 6 -6.04 -20.67 5.72
C LEU A 6 -6.61 -20.34 7.08
N GLN A 7 -5.75 -20.24 8.06
CA GLN A 7 -6.17 -19.78 9.37
C GLN A 7 -6.18 -18.26 9.35
N ILE A 8 -7.34 -17.68 9.51
CA ILE A 8 -7.47 -16.23 9.44
C ILE A 8 -6.50 -15.51 10.35
N LYS A 9 -6.25 -16.05 11.50
CA LYS A 9 -5.40 -15.36 12.46
C LYS A 9 -3.93 -15.51 12.20
N GLU A 10 -3.56 -16.30 11.21
CA GLU A 10 -2.16 -16.62 11.03
C GLU A 10 -1.46 -15.80 9.97
N TYR A 11 -2.19 -15.00 9.23
CA TYR A 11 -1.52 -14.18 8.23
C TYR A 11 -1.44 -12.74 8.71
N GLY A 12 -0.59 -11.99 8.06
CA GLY A 12 -0.35 -10.61 8.40
C GLY A 12 -1.25 -9.66 7.63
N ARG A 13 -0.66 -8.60 7.15
CA ARG A 13 -1.43 -7.59 6.44
C ARG A 13 -0.58 -6.95 5.36
N ILE A 14 -1.24 -6.26 4.45
CA ILE A 14 -0.55 -5.41 3.49
C ILE A 14 -0.48 -4.02 4.07
N GLU A 15 0.71 -3.46 4.08
CA GLU A 15 0.93 -2.10 4.52
C GLU A 15 1.15 -1.22 3.30
N ILE A 16 0.52 -0.07 3.26
CA ILE A 16 0.69 0.88 2.17
C ILE A 16 1.64 1.97 2.62
N THR A 17 2.68 2.17 1.84
CA THR A 17 3.75 3.10 2.20
C THR A 17 3.80 4.30 1.25
N LEU A 18 2.69 4.64 0.61
CA LEU A 18 2.62 5.77 -0.29
C LEU A 18 2.98 7.09 0.40
N ARG A 19 2.50 7.25 1.64
CA ARG A 19 2.74 8.49 2.37
C ARG A 19 4.22 8.84 2.44
N GLN A 20 5.05 7.86 2.77
CA GLN A 20 6.47 8.08 2.89
C GLN A 20 7.07 8.55 1.56
N GLN A 21 6.63 7.94 0.48
CA GLN A 21 7.14 8.30 -0.84
C GLN A 21 6.70 9.70 -1.27
N MET A 22 5.45 10.05 -0.97
CA MET A 22 4.95 11.37 -1.31
C MET A 22 5.62 12.45 -0.45
N ASP A 23 5.71 12.20 0.85
CA ASP A 23 6.29 13.18 1.76
C ASP A 23 7.75 13.43 1.42
N ALA A 24 8.48 12.38 1.06
CA ALA A 24 9.88 12.52 0.69
C ALA A 24 10.08 13.41 -0.53
N ARG A 25 9.06 13.50 -1.39
CA ARG A 25 9.13 14.29 -2.61
C ARG A 25 8.36 15.60 -2.52
N GLY A 26 7.74 15.86 -1.37
CA GLY A 26 6.97 17.08 -1.19
C GLY A 26 5.72 17.16 -2.06
N ILE A 27 5.13 16.02 -2.38
CA ILE A 27 3.94 15.98 -3.22
C ILE A 27 2.70 15.91 -2.32
N THR A 28 1.79 16.85 -2.48
CA THR A 28 0.56 16.86 -1.71
C THR A 28 -0.45 15.88 -2.32
N ARG A 29 -1.44 15.51 -1.51
CA ARG A 29 -2.47 14.59 -1.98
C ARG A 29 -3.27 15.18 -3.14
N ASN A 30 -3.60 16.46 -3.06
CA ASN A 30 -4.31 17.12 -4.15
C ASN A 30 -3.51 17.11 -5.44
N ARG A 31 -2.22 17.38 -5.34
CA ARG A 31 -1.37 17.38 -6.51
C ARG A 31 -1.26 15.98 -7.10
N MET A 32 -1.07 14.98 -6.24
CA MET A 32 -0.97 13.60 -6.72
C MET A 32 -2.25 13.19 -7.44
N ALA A 33 -3.41 13.56 -6.89
CA ALA A 33 -4.68 13.22 -7.51
C ALA A 33 -4.78 13.78 -8.92
N ARG A 34 -4.33 15.02 -9.11
CA ARG A 34 -4.31 15.62 -10.43
C ARG A 34 -3.30 14.93 -11.35
N MET A 35 -2.15 14.58 -10.81
CA MET A 35 -1.08 13.97 -11.62
C MET A 35 -1.49 12.60 -12.16
N ILE A 36 -2.25 11.83 -11.39
CA ILE A 36 -2.67 10.50 -11.85
C ILE A 36 -4.11 10.46 -12.32
N ASP A 37 -4.76 11.63 -12.35
CA ASP A 37 -6.13 11.78 -12.89
C ASP A 37 -7.14 10.92 -12.15
N VAL A 38 -7.20 11.10 -10.84
CA VAL A 38 -8.20 10.44 -10.01
C VAL A 38 -8.75 11.46 -9.01
N ARG A 39 -9.82 11.08 -8.33
CA ARG A 39 -10.39 11.93 -7.30
C ARG A 39 -9.48 11.99 -6.09
N TYR A 40 -9.55 13.11 -5.41
CA TYR A 40 -8.78 13.31 -4.19
C TYR A 40 -8.97 12.16 -3.19
N GLU A 41 -10.21 11.71 -3.02
CA GLU A 41 -10.51 10.67 -2.05
C GLU A 41 -9.75 9.38 -2.31
N VAL A 42 -9.47 9.09 -3.57
CA VAL A 42 -8.71 7.90 -3.92
C VAL A 42 -7.30 8.00 -3.37
N VAL A 43 -6.64 9.14 -3.62
CA VAL A 43 -5.28 9.35 -3.13
C VAL A 43 -5.27 9.42 -1.62
N ASP A 44 -6.28 10.05 -1.03
CA ASP A 44 -6.36 10.20 0.41
C ASP A 44 -6.40 8.84 1.12
N LYS A 45 -7.17 7.89 0.58
CA LYS A 45 -7.21 6.55 1.15
C LYS A 45 -5.87 5.86 1.07
N TRP A 46 -5.20 6.00 -0.06
CA TRP A 46 -3.87 5.42 -0.23
C TRP A 46 -2.87 6.07 0.71
N TYR A 47 -2.95 7.38 0.85
CA TYR A 47 -2.05 8.13 1.72
C TYR A 47 -2.23 7.71 3.18
N LYS A 48 -3.48 7.54 3.60
CA LYS A 48 -3.79 7.12 4.97
C LYS A 48 -3.59 5.63 5.19
N GLY A 49 -3.39 4.87 4.12
CA GLY A 49 -3.17 3.45 4.23
C GLY A 49 -4.43 2.64 4.54
N THR A 50 -5.60 3.18 4.18
CA THR A 50 -6.87 2.53 4.49
C THR A 50 -7.50 1.80 3.31
N VAL A 51 -6.75 1.62 2.23
CA VAL A 51 -7.23 0.92 1.05
C VAL A 51 -7.37 -0.56 1.38
N GLU A 52 -8.54 -1.12 1.12
CA GLU A 52 -8.77 -2.54 1.35
C GLU A 52 -8.63 -3.36 0.09
N ARG A 53 -8.96 -2.77 -1.05
CA ARG A 53 -8.84 -3.45 -2.33
C ARG A 53 -7.96 -2.60 -3.22
N ILE A 54 -6.88 -3.20 -3.66
CA ILE A 54 -5.89 -2.47 -4.43
C ILE A 54 -6.24 -2.54 -5.90
N ASP A 55 -6.43 -1.35 -6.49
CA ASP A 55 -6.64 -1.23 -7.93
C ASP A 55 -5.27 -1.20 -8.58
N ALA A 56 -5.01 -2.19 -9.41
CA ALA A 56 -3.69 -2.32 -10.03
C ALA A 56 -3.36 -1.14 -10.94
N ASP A 57 -4.37 -0.55 -11.58
CA ASP A 57 -4.12 0.59 -12.45
C ASP A 57 -3.72 1.81 -11.64
N ILE A 58 -4.37 2.04 -10.51
CA ILE A 58 -4.00 3.15 -9.63
C ILE A 58 -2.58 2.94 -9.14
N LEU A 59 -2.26 1.72 -8.72
CA LEU A 59 -0.91 1.41 -8.26
C LEU A 59 0.11 1.68 -9.35
N ALA A 60 -0.21 1.29 -10.60
CA ALA A 60 0.71 1.53 -11.72
C ALA A 60 0.92 3.02 -11.95
N ARG A 61 -0.13 3.83 -11.86
CA ARG A 61 -0.01 5.27 -12.06
C ARG A 61 0.85 5.90 -10.97
N LEU A 62 0.67 5.46 -9.74
CA LEU A 62 1.48 5.95 -8.63
C LEU A 62 2.94 5.60 -8.84
N CYS A 63 3.22 4.37 -9.23
CA CYS A 63 4.59 3.94 -9.51
C CYS A 63 5.21 4.79 -10.61
N PHE A 64 4.45 5.04 -11.67
CA PHE A 64 4.97 5.81 -12.78
C PHE A 64 5.35 7.23 -12.36
N VAL A 65 4.44 7.90 -11.65
CA VAL A 65 4.67 9.28 -11.25
C VAL A 65 5.83 9.38 -10.25
N LEU A 66 5.91 8.42 -9.34
CA LEU A 66 6.95 8.46 -8.31
C LEU A 66 8.27 7.84 -8.77
N GLY A 67 8.26 7.19 -9.92
CA GLY A 67 9.47 6.55 -10.44
C GLY A 67 9.94 5.42 -9.56
N CYS A 68 9.02 4.63 -9.02
CA CYS A 68 9.37 3.55 -8.11
C CYS A 68 8.62 2.29 -8.49
N GLY A 69 8.95 1.18 -7.83
CA GLY A 69 8.28 -0.07 -8.07
C GLY A 69 7.14 -0.29 -7.09
N ALA A 70 6.30 -1.28 -7.37
CA ALA A 70 5.17 -1.57 -6.49
C ALA A 70 5.62 -1.91 -5.08
N GLY A 71 6.76 -2.58 -4.93
CA GLY A 71 7.27 -2.93 -3.62
C GLY A 71 7.67 -1.73 -2.76
N ASP A 72 7.77 -0.55 -3.38
CA ASP A 72 8.04 0.66 -2.64
C ASP A 72 6.77 1.29 -2.09
N LEU A 73 5.60 0.83 -2.51
CA LEU A 73 4.33 1.40 -2.12
C LEU A 73 3.46 0.46 -1.30
N ILE A 74 3.68 -0.85 -1.43
CA ILE A 74 2.93 -1.84 -0.67
C ILE A 74 3.89 -2.92 -0.22
N ARG A 75 3.62 -3.51 0.93
CA ARG A 75 4.44 -4.63 1.40
C ARG A 75 3.65 -5.48 2.36
N TYR A 76 4.05 -6.72 2.47
CA TYR A 76 3.44 -7.65 3.40
C TYR A 76 4.15 -7.55 4.75
N VAL A 77 3.35 -7.44 5.81
CA VAL A 77 3.87 -7.43 7.18
C VAL A 77 3.32 -8.65 7.88
N ALA A 78 4.20 -9.55 8.28
CA ALA A 78 3.79 -10.78 8.92
C ALA A 78 3.14 -10.47 10.27
N ARG A 79 2.12 -11.29 10.59
CA ARG A 79 1.50 -11.13 11.84
C ARG A 79 2.45 -11.55 12.93
N ALA A 80 2.42 -10.90 13.90
CA ALA A 80 3.16 -11.23 15.00
C ALA A 80 4.52 -11.24 14.85
N ASP A 81 4.72 -11.07 14.03
CA ASP A 81 5.88 -11.05 13.90
C ASP A 81 6.26 -10.49 14.53
N ASN A 82 5.51 -10.35 14.21
CA ASN A 82 5.57 -9.81 14.76
C ASN A 82 5.96 -10.35 15.85
N GLU A 83 5.66 -10.70 16.37
CA GLU A 83 6.04 -11.04 17.40
C GLU A 83 6.67 -12.07 17.42
N ALA A 84 6.81 -12.42 17.04
CA ALA A 84 7.31 -13.40 17.25
C ALA A 84 7.90 -13.95 16.51
N ALA A 85 7.83 -13.74 15.81
CA ALA A 85 8.37 -14.19 15.01
C ALA A 85 9.07 -15.02 15.29
N PRO A 86 9.20 -15.60 15.42
CA PRO A 86 9.83 -16.36 15.74
C PRO A 86 10.63 -16.59 15.14
N GLY A 87 10.57 -16.32 14.82
CA GLY A 87 11.43 -16.46 14.33
C GLY A 87 11.52 -16.89 14.13
#